data_6a323bfa4632ad744c4a6dcf27977940
#
_entry.id   6a323bfa4632ad744c4a6dcf27977940
#
_cell.length_a   1.000
_cell.length_b   1.000
_cell.length_c   1.000
_cell.angle_alpha   90.00
_cell.angle_beta   90.00
_cell.angle_gamma   90.00
#
_symmetry.space_group_name_H-M   'P 1'
#
loop_
_entity.id
_entity.type
_entity.pdbx_description
1 polymer ?
#
loop_
_entity_poly.entity_id
_entity_poly.type
_entity_poly.pdbx_seq_one_letter_code
_entity_poly.pdbx_strand_id
1 'polypeptide(L)'
;KISSKMSKIQNMVPIGVCGQIIPWNFPLLMLAWKIAPALAAGNTVVLKPAEYTSLTALLFAEICSEAGVPDGVINIITGDGCVGEMLVNHPDIAKIAFTGSTEVGRVIREKTAGSGKSLTLELGGKSPFIVFDDADLDSAVEGLVDAIWFNQGQVCCAGSRLLIHESIEDKFHKKIRNRMDKLRVGDPLDKSVDMGAIVDKSQLTRIKNLVSETEGQVYYAECEIPKKGL
;
A
#
# COMPACT_ATOMS: atom_id res chain seq x y z
N LYS A 1 -35.92 14.94 29.14
CA LYS A 1 -34.73 15.30 28.35
C LYS A 1 -33.57 14.50 28.90
N ILE A 2 -33.26 13.33 28.30
CA ILE A 2 -32.07 12.55 28.64
C ILE A 2 -30.89 13.27 28.00
N SER A 3 -29.93 13.68 28.85
CA SER A 3 -28.71 14.36 28.43
C SER A 3 -27.90 13.50 27.45
N SER A 4 -27.64 14.02 26.26
CA SER A 4 -26.86 13.40 25.19
C SER A 4 -25.35 13.36 25.42
N LYS A 5 -24.91 13.34 26.66
CA LYS A 5 -23.49 13.21 27.04
C LYS A 5 -23.20 11.85 27.67
N MET A 6 -23.44 10.77 26.94
CA MET A 6 -22.71 9.54 27.21
C MET A 6 -21.40 9.60 26.44
N SER A 7 -20.32 10.00 27.10
CA SER A 7 -18.98 9.74 26.64
C SER A 7 -18.80 8.21 26.63
N LYS A 8 -18.71 7.59 25.45
CA LYS A 8 -18.29 6.22 25.32
C LYS A 8 -16.83 6.14 25.75
N ILE A 9 -16.57 5.67 26.97
CA ILE A 9 -15.22 5.29 27.37
C ILE A 9 -14.95 3.96 26.67
N GLN A 10 -14.15 3.99 25.61
CA GLN A 10 -13.62 2.78 24.98
C GLN A 10 -12.34 2.38 25.72
N ASN A 11 -12.43 1.32 26.53
CA ASN A 11 -11.22 0.73 27.10
C ASN A 11 -10.60 -0.19 26.05
N MET A 12 -9.42 0.18 25.55
CA MET A 12 -8.59 -0.68 24.70
C MET A 12 -7.86 -1.66 25.63
N VAL A 13 -8.03 -2.95 25.38
CA VAL A 13 -7.34 -4.01 26.11
C VAL A 13 -6.45 -4.83 25.16
N PRO A 14 -5.29 -5.32 25.62
CA PRO A 14 -4.45 -6.18 24.78
C PRO A 14 -5.20 -7.47 24.42
N ILE A 15 -5.02 -7.92 23.18
CA ILE A 15 -5.54 -9.21 22.71
C ILE A 15 -4.45 -10.29 22.69
N GLY A 16 -3.18 -9.92 22.90
CA GLY A 16 -2.05 -10.83 22.93
C GLY A 16 -1.01 -10.55 21.85
N VAL A 17 -0.50 -11.59 21.19
CA VAL A 17 0.50 -11.47 20.14
C VAL A 17 -0.16 -11.13 18.80
N CYS A 18 0.29 -10.04 18.17
CA CYS A 18 -0.17 -9.61 16.85
C CYS A 18 0.85 -10.00 15.78
N GLY A 19 0.47 -10.93 14.90
CA GLY A 19 1.19 -11.22 13.67
C GLY A 19 0.90 -10.16 12.61
N GLN A 20 1.94 -9.50 12.09
CA GLN A 20 1.81 -8.41 11.14
C GLN A 20 2.62 -8.72 9.87
N ILE A 21 2.01 -8.56 8.70
CA ILE A 21 2.67 -8.77 7.42
C ILE A 21 2.47 -7.51 6.58
N ILE A 22 3.56 -6.91 6.12
CA ILE A 22 3.56 -5.63 5.41
C ILE A 22 4.10 -5.75 3.99
N PRO A 23 3.58 -4.94 3.03
CA PRO A 23 3.99 -4.96 1.64
C PRO A 23 5.25 -4.11 1.42
N TRP A 24 5.73 -4.14 0.18
CA TRP A 24 6.94 -3.46 -0.28
C TRP A 24 6.71 -2.01 -0.73
N ASN A 25 5.49 -1.60 -1.05
CA ASN A 25 5.23 -0.30 -1.69
C ASN A 25 5.34 0.91 -0.76
N PHE A 26 5.09 0.74 0.55
CA PHE A 26 5.28 1.75 1.60
C PHE A 26 5.82 1.09 2.88
N PRO A 27 7.05 0.58 2.87
CA PRO A 27 7.54 -0.32 3.93
C PRO A 27 7.50 0.30 5.32
N LEU A 28 8.09 1.49 5.51
CA LEU A 28 8.15 2.14 6.82
C LEU A 28 6.80 2.68 7.26
N LEU A 29 6.00 3.20 6.32
CA LEU A 29 4.65 3.69 6.62
C LEU A 29 3.74 2.55 7.09
N MET A 30 3.77 1.42 6.38
CA MET A 30 2.95 0.25 6.73
C MET A 30 3.40 -0.40 8.03
N LEU A 31 4.70 -0.38 8.33
CA LEU A 31 5.24 -0.78 9.62
C LEU A 31 4.64 0.10 10.73
N ALA A 32 4.75 1.41 10.61
CA ALA A 32 4.25 2.36 11.61
C ALA A 32 2.74 2.21 11.84
N TRP A 33 1.95 2.10 10.78
CA TRP A 33 0.49 1.95 10.86
C TRP A 33 0.03 0.67 11.56
N LYS A 34 0.87 -0.37 11.57
CA LYS A 34 0.53 -1.64 12.24
C LYS A 34 1.12 -1.72 13.65
N ILE A 35 2.36 -1.32 13.84
CA ILE A 35 3.03 -1.43 15.14
C ILE A 35 2.46 -0.42 16.15
N ALA A 36 2.32 0.85 15.77
CA ALA A 36 1.91 1.90 16.67
C ALA A 36 0.55 1.61 17.38
N PRO A 37 -0.54 1.27 16.70
CA PRO A 37 -1.79 0.96 17.38
C PRO A 37 -1.73 -0.35 18.20
N ALA A 38 -0.95 -1.35 17.77
CA ALA A 38 -0.78 -2.57 18.52
C ALA A 38 -0.10 -2.31 19.87
N LEU A 39 0.99 -1.54 19.88
CA LEU A 39 1.71 -1.18 21.10
C LEU A 39 0.89 -0.25 22.00
N ALA A 40 0.19 0.73 21.41
CA ALA A 40 -0.68 1.63 22.17
C ALA A 40 -1.81 0.89 22.92
N ALA A 41 -2.24 -0.26 22.38
CA ALA A 41 -3.21 -1.15 23.02
C ALA A 41 -2.57 -2.22 23.93
N GLY A 42 -1.26 -2.15 24.20
CA GLY A 42 -0.54 -3.07 25.09
C GLY A 42 -0.23 -4.45 24.52
N ASN A 43 -0.25 -4.63 23.20
CA ASN A 43 0.05 -5.91 22.56
C ASN A 43 1.56 -6.06 22.27
N THR A 44 1.99 -7.30 22.06
CA THR A 44 3.29 -7.62 21.47
C THR A 44 3.13 -7.91 19.98
N VAL A 45 4.24 -7.74 19.22
CA VAL A 45 4.21 -7.81 17.76
C VAL A 45 5.28 -8.76 17.24
N VAL A 46 4.88 -9.60 16.27
CA VAL A 46 5.79 -10.31 15.36
C VAL A 46 5.48 -9.80 13.95
N LEU A 47 6.41 -9.04 13.35
CA LEU A 47 6.21 -8.41 12.05
C LEU A 47 7.15 -9.02 11.00
N LYS A 48 6.55 -9.40 9.86
CA LYS A 48 7.27 -9.83 8.65
C LYS A 48 7.16 -8.75 7.57
N PRO A 49 8.25 -8.07 7.21
CA PRO A 49 8.28 -7.17 6.06
C PRO A 49 8.31 -7.96 4.74
N ALA A 50 8.03 -7.28 3.63
CA ALA A 50 8.28 -7.85 2.30
C ALA A 50 9.78 -8.07 2.08
N GLU A 51 10.12 -9.09 1.28
CA GLU A 51 11.49 -9.51 0.99
C GLU A 51 12.33 -8.39 0.37
N TYR A 52 11.72 -7.58 -0.49
CA TYR A 52 12.37 -6.46 -1.19
C TYR A 52 12.71 -5.27 -0.27
N THR A 53 12.07 -5.14 0.90
CA THR A 53 12.10 -3.91 1.71
C THR A 53 12.25 -4.19 3.20
N SER A 54 13.09 -5.16 3.58
CA SER A 54 13.27 -5.58 4.97
C SER A 54 14.22 -4.68 5.78
N LEU A 55 15.16 -3.98 5.13
CA LEU A 55 16.24 -3.25 5.82
C LEU A 55 15.74 -2.16 6.77
N THR A 56 14.75 -1.37 6.36
CA THR A 56 14.18 -0.32 7.23
C THR A 56 13.45 -0.89 8.44
N ALA A 57 12.85 -2.08 8.32
CA ALA A 57 12.20 -2.76 9.44
C ALA A 57 13.24 -3.28 10.45
N LEU A 58 14.37 -3.83 9.97
CA LEU A 58 15.48 -4.27 10.83
C LEU A 58 16.09 -3.09 11.58
N LEU A 59 16.39 -1.98 10.87
CA LEU A 59 16.89 -0.77 11.52
C LEU A 59 15.89 -0.23 12.56
N PHE A 60 14.59 -0.31 12.28
CA PHE A 60 13.57 0.09 13.26
C PHE A 60 13.63 -0.76 14.55
N ALA A 61 13.90 -2.07 14.43
CA ALA A 61 14.07 -2.92 15.61
C ALA A 61 15.29 -2.52 16.47
N GLU A 62 16.41 -2.17 15.83
CA GLU A 62 17.60 -1.64 16.50
C GLU A 62 17.27 -0.33 17.25
N ILE A 63 16.61 0.61 16.59
CA ILE A 63 16.18 1.88 17.20
C ILE A 63 15.23 1.62 18.39
N CYS A 64 14.32 0.66 18.30
CA CYS A 64 13.44 0.32 19.43
C CYS A 64 14.21 -0.21 20.63
N SER A 65 15.23 -1.04 20.40
CA SER A 65 16.11 -1.55 21.46
C SER A 65 16.90 -0.40 22.13
N GLU A 66 17.48 0.50 21.33
CA GLU A 66 18.18 1.69 21.84
C GLU A 66 17.24 2.63 22.61
N ALA A 67 15.98 2.73 22.21
CA ALA A 67 14.95 3.53 22.88
C ALA A 67 14.42 2.88 24.17
N GLY A 68 14.89 1.69 24.53
CA GLY A 68 14.51 0.98 25.77
C GLY A 68 13.17 0.25 25.68
N VAL A 69 12.70 -0.08 24.48
CA VAL A 69 11.54 -1.00 24.33
C VAL A 69 11.94 -2.36 24.90
N PRO A 70 11.16 -2.96 25.81
CA PRO A 70 11.52 -4.23 26.41
C PRO A 70 11.65 -5.36 25.36
N ASP A 71 12.60 -6.26 25.59
CA ASP A 71 12.81 -7.42 24.73
C ASP A 71 11.54 -8.25 24.56
N GLY A 72 11.30 -8.71 23.32
CA GLY A 72 10.12 -9.51 22.97
C GLY A 72 8.83 -8.71 22.70
N VAL A 73 8.81 -7.39 22.94
CA VAL A 73 7.63 -6.56 22.63
C VAL A 73 7.49 -6.36 21.12
N ILE A 74 8.60 -6.09 20.42
CA ILE A 74 8.67 -5.96 18.98
C ILE A 74 9.66 -6.98 18.42
N ASN A 75 9.18 -7.83 17.52
CA ASN A 75 10.01 -8.86 16.90
C ASN A 75 9.87 -8.75 15.39
N ILE A 76 10.98 -8.53 14.68
CA ILE A 76 11.01 -8.46 13.23
C ILE A 76 11.59 -9.77 12.72
N ILE A 77 10.84 -10.47 11.86
CA ILE A 77 11.27 -11.71 11.21
C ILE A 77 11.32 -11.50 9.70
N THR A 78 12.41 -11.91 9.08
CA THR A 78 12.56 -11.85 7.61
C THR A 78 12.28 -13.22 7.00
N GLY A 79 11.92 -13.24 5.73
CA GLY A 79 11.67 -14.45 4.97
C GLY A 79 10.62 -14.24 3.88
N ASP A 80 10.38 -15.28 3.14
CA ASP A 80 9.44 -15.35 2.02
C ASP A 80 7.98 -15.62 2.47
N GLY A 81 7.15 -16.03 1.53
CA GLY A 81 5.75 -16.39 1.79
C GLY A 81 5.58 -17.54 2.78
N CYS A 82 6.55 -18.48 2.85
CA CYS A 82 6.50 -19.60 3.80
C CYS A 82 6.57 -19.12 5.25
N VAL A 83 7.44 -18.14 5.54
CA VAL A 83 7.52 -17.53 6.88
C VAL A 83 6.22 -16.77 7.21
N GLY A 84 5.63 -16.08 6.22
CA GLY A 84 4.31 -15.47 6.39
C GLY A 84 3.22 -16.49 6.72
N GLU A 85 3.23 -17.63 6.06
CA GLU A 85 2.29 -18.73 6.32
C GLU A 85 2.48 -19.33 7.72
N MET A 86 3.73 -19.54 8.15
CA MET A 86 4.02 -20.01 9.52
C MET A 86 3.45 -19.04 10.57
N LEU A 87 3.61 -17.74 10.35
CA LEU A 87 3.05 -16.71 11.24
C LEU A 87 1.52 -16.76 11.28
N VAL A 88 0.86 -16.92 10.12
CA VAL A 88 -0.62 -17.02 10.02
C VAL A 88 -1.16 -18.24 10.76
N ASN A 89 -0.46 -19.36 10.67
CA ASN A 89 -0.89 -20.64 11.24
C ASN A 89 -0.49 -20.82 12.71
N HIS A 90 0.39 -19.95 13.26
CA HIS A 90 0.93 -20.16 14.62
C HIS A 90 -0.19 -20.06 15.68
N PRO A 91 -0.37 -21.03 16.57
CA PRO A 91 -1.49 -21.07 17.51
C PRO A 91 -1.52 -19.89 18.49
N ASP A 92 -0.37 -19.38 18.92
CA ASP A 92 -0.27 -18.30 19.91
C ASP A 92 -0.48 -16.90 19.32
N ILE A 93 -0.65 -16.77 17.99
CA ILE A 93 -1.01 -15.50 17.37
C ILE A 93 -2.52 -15.25 17.56
N ALA A 94 -2.85 -14.18 18.27
CA ALA A 94 -4.23 -13.78 18.53
C ALA A 94 -4.86 -12.97 17.39
N LYS A 95 -4.02 -12.22 16.64
CA LYS A 95 -4.47 -11.37 15.52
C LYS A 95 -3.48 -11.43 14.37
N ILE A 96 -4.02 -11.49 13.14
CA ILE A 96 -3.26 -11.25 11.91
C ILE A 96 -3.68 -9.91 11.31
N ALA A 97 -2.70 -9.05 11.07
CA ALA A 97 -2.87 -7.79 10.34
C ALA A 97 -2.02 -7.84 9.06
N PHE A 98 -2.67 -8.02 7.93
CA PHE A 98 -2.05 -8.16 6.62
C PHE A 98 -2.35 -6.95 5.74
N THR A 99 -1.34 -6.45 5.03
CA THR A 99 -1.50 -5.56 3.88
C THR A 99 -0.73 -6.14 2.70
N GLY A 100 -1.40 -6.31 1.57
CA GLY A 100 -0.79 -6.89 0.38
C GLY A 100 -1.79 -7.23 -0.72
N SER A 101 -1.54 -8.28 -1.48
CA SER A 101 -2.40 -8.68 -2.59
C SER A 101 -3.73 -9.31 -2.14
N THR A 102 -4.75 -9.16 -2.97
CA THR A 102 -6.07 -9.75 -2.72
C THR A 102 -6.02 -11.28 -2.68
N GLU A 103 -5.17 -11.89 -3.52
CA GLU A 103 -4.98 -13.35 -3.59
C GLU A 103 -4.46 -13.89 -2.24
N VAL A 104 -3.39 -13.27 -1.71
CA VAL A 104 -2.83 -13.68 -0.41
C VAL A 104 -3.82 -13.38 0.72
N GLY A 105 -4.55 -12.26 0.65
CA GLY A 105 -5.59 -11.95 1.63
C GLY A 105 -6.70 -13.01 1.71
N ARG A 106 -7.11 -13.59 0.57
CA ARG A 106 -8.06 -14.72 0.54
C ARG A 106 -7.48 -15.96 1.21
N VAL A 107 -6.25 -16.33 0.88
CA VAL A 107 -5.55 -17.47 1.51
C VAL A 107 -5.45 -17.30 3.02
N ILE A 108 -5.11 -16.11 3.50
CA ILE A 108 -5.04 -15.83 4.95
C ILE A 108 -6.42 -15.98 5.59
N ARG A 109 -7.48 -15.47 4.96
CA ARG A 109 -8.85 -15.60 5.45
C ARG A 109 -9.27 -17.07 5.56
N GLU A 110 -8.97 -17.86 4.54
CA GLU A 110 -9.27 -19.30 4.53
C GLU A 110 -8.53 -20.04 5.64
N LYS A 111 -7.22 -19.79 5.78
CA LYS A 111 -6.37 -20.43 6.79
C LYS A 111 -6.72 -20.03 8.23
N THR A 112 -7.27 -18.86 8.44
CA THR A 112 -7.68 -18.38 9.77
C THR A 112 -9.15 -18.67 10.09
N ALA A 113 -9.92 -19.23 9.17
CA ALA A 113 -11.32 -19.58 9.39
C ALA A 113 -11.46 -20.57 10.56
N GLY A 114 -12.35 -20.26 11.51
CA GLY A 114 -12.58 -21.09 12.69
C GLY A 114 -11.47 -21.09 13.76
N SER A 115 -10.36 -20.38 13.53
CA SER A 115 -9.22 -20.34 14.47
C SER A 115 -9.44 -19.43 15.69
N GLY A 116 -10.47 -18.60 15.70
CA GLY A 116 -10.69 -17.57 16.71
C GLY A 116 -9.77 -16.33 16.58
N LYS A 117 -8.83 -16.31 15.63
CA LYS A 117 -7.94 -15.16 15.40
C LYS A 117 -8.70 -13.94 14.89
N SER A 118 -8.37 -12.78 15.43
CA SER A 118 -8.81 -11.51 14.85
C SER A 118 -8.08 -11.25 13.54
N LEU A 119 -8.77 -10.72 12.51
CA LEU A 119 -8.20 -10.53 11.19
C LEU A 119 -8.46 -9.11 10.69
N THR A 120 -7.39 -8.44 10.24
CA THR A 120 -7.45 -7.19 9.47
C THR A 120 -6.75 -7.40 8.14
N LEU A 121 -7.46 -7.14 7.04
CA LEU A 121 -6.94 -7.28 5.68
C LEU A 121 -7.06 -5.93 4.97
N GLU A 122 -5.91 -5.37 4.58
CA GLU A 122 -5.80 -4.21 3.72
C GLU A 122 -5.26 -4.68 2.37
N LEU A 123 -6.06 -4.54 1.32
CA LEU A 123 -5.82 -5.20 0.04
C LEU A 123 -5.73 -4.18 -1.11
N GLY A 124 -5.40 -4.67 -2.30
CA GLY A 124 -5.39 -3.86 -3.50
C GLY A 124 -6.79 -3.43 -3.93
N GLY A 125 -6.85 -2.43 -4.78
CA GLY A 125 -8.09 -1.85 -5.30
C GLY A 125 -7.97 -1.36 -6.72
N LYS A 126 -9.10 -0.85 -7.24
CA LYS A 126 -9.25 -0.12 -8.48
C LYS A 126 -10.13 1.09 -8.20
N SER A 127 -9.57 2.05 -7.45
CA SER A 127 -10.31 3.21 -6.97
C SER A 127 -10.73 4.15 -8.11
N PRO A 128 -11.95 4.72 -8.08
CA PRO A 128 -12.37 5.70 -9.05
C PRO A 128 -11.79 7.09 -8.72
N PHE A 129 -11.44 7.85 -9.77
CA PHE A 129 -11.21 9.28 -9.75
C PHE A 129 -12.31 9.93 -10.58
N ILE A 130 -13.16 10.75 -9.99
CA ILE A 130 -14.39 11.25 -10.62
C ILE A 130 -14.26 12.75 -10.85
N VAL A 131 -14.50 13.20 -12.09
CA VAL A 131 -14.42 14.60 -12.49
C VAL A 131 -15.76 15.05 -13.08
N PHE A 132 -16.43 15.98 -12.40
CA PHE A 132 -17.65 16.60 -12.88
C PHE A 132 -17.36 17.81 -13.77
N ASP A 133 -18.38 18.30 -14.47
CA ASP A 133 -18.28 19.38 -15.46
C ASP A 133 -17.97 20.76 -14.87
N ASP A 134 -18.22 20.95 -13.58
CA ASP A 134 -17.92 22.17 -12.82
C ASP A 134 -16.51 22.18 -12.18
N ALA A 135 -15.72 21.09 -12.38
CA ALA A 135 -14.38 20.99 -11.84
C ALA A 135 -13.39 21.96 -12.51
N ASP A 136 -12.47 22.51 -11.73
CA ASP A 136 -11.26 23.14 -12.29
C ASP A 136 -10.37 22.09 -12.94
N LEU A 137 -10.25 22.13 -14.28
CA LEU A 137 -9.61 21.09 -15.05
C LEU A 137 -8.10 21.02 -14.82
N ASP A 138 -7.43 22.12 -14.52
CA ASP A 138 -6.00 22.12 -14.27
C ASP A 138 -5.69 21.47 -12.93
N SER A 139 -6.43 21.83 -11.89
CA SER A 139 -6.33 21.18 -10.58
C SER A 139 -6.73 19.70 -10.65
N ALA A 140 -7.75 19.34 -11.42
CA ALA A 140 -8.18 17.95 -11.57
C ALA A 140 -7.14 17.09 -12.30
N VAL A 141 -6.41 17.65 -13.30
CA VAL A 141 -5.32 16.94 -14.00
C VAL A 141 -4.14 16.70 -13.05
N GLU A 142 -3.68 17.72 -12.30
CA GLU A 142 -2.59 17.51 -11.34
C GLU A 142 -3.00 16.54 -10.22
N GLY A 143 -4.24 16.64 -9.71
CA GLY A 143 -4.78 15.69 -8.74
C GLY A 143 -4.85 14.25 -9.28
N LEU A 144 -5.17 14.06 -10.57
CA LEU A 144 -5.15 12.74 -11.20
C LEU A 144 -3.72 12.21 -11.36
N VAL A 145 -2.76 13.07 -11.74
CA VAL A 145 -1.34 12.70 -11.83
C VAL A 145 -0.84 12.16 -10.50
N ASP A 146 -1.10 12.88 -9.41
CA ASP A 146 -0.76 12.44 -8.07
C ASP A 146 -1.49 11.15 -7.68
N ALA A 147 -2.78 11.05 -8.00
CA ALA A 147 -3.60 9.90 -7.63
C ALA A 147 -3.18 8.59 -8.31
N ILE A 148 -2.59 8.64 -9.52
CA ILE A 148 -2.27 7.43 -10.29
C ILE A 148 -0.78 7.17 -10.45
N TRP A 149 0.07 8.19 -10.66
CA TRP A 149 1.50 7.97 -10.91
C TRP A 149 2.38 8.12 -9.69
N PHE A 150 1.87 8.61 -8.57
CA PHE A 150 2.59 8.54 -7.30
C PHE A 150 3.06 7.10 -7.04
N ASN A 151 4.32 6.94 -6.66
CA ASN A 151 4.97 5.64 -6.47
C ASN A 151 4.76 4.68 -7.67
N GLN A 152 4.81 5.19 -8.91
CA GLN A 152 4.62 4.45 -10.16
C GLN A 152 3.26 3.71 -10.24
N GLY A 153 2.23 4.25 -9.59
CA GLY A 153 0.91 3.61 -9.50
C GLY A 153 0.85 2.40 -8.55
N GLN A 154 1.93 2.10 -7.85
CA GLN A 154 2.03 0.99 -6.91
C GLN A 154 1.41 1.34 -5.56
N VAL A 155 0.15 1.77 -5.58
CA VAL A 155 -0.62 2.29 -4.44
C VAL A 155 -1.97 1.59 -4.35
N CYS A 156 -2.34 1.09 -3.19
CA CYS A 156 -3.61 0.37 -2.97
C CYS A 156 -4.85 1.22 -3.29
N CYS A 157 -4.78 2.53 -3.06
CA CYS A 157 -5.85 3.50 -3.32
C CYS A 157 -5.61 4.35 -4.57
N ALA A 158 -4.69 3.97 -5.48
CA ALA A 158 -4.45 4.71 -6.72
C ALA A 158 -5.75 4.94 -7.51
N GLY A 159 -5.94 6.15 -8.03
CA GLY A 159 -7.09 6.54 -8.84
C GLY A 159 -7.04 5.91 -10.24
N SER A 160 -7.08 4.56 -10.30
CA SER A 160 -6.82 3.76 -11.50
C SER A 160 -7.99 3.67 -12.47
N ARG A 161 -9.16 4.22 -12.12
CA ARG A 161 -10.32 4.36 -13.00
C ARG A 161 -10.74 5.81 -13.03
N LEU A 162 -10.53 6.46 -14.17
CA LEU A 162 -10.96 7.84 -14.39
C LEU A 162 -12.38 7.85 -14.94
N LEU A 163 -13.31 8.53 -14.27
CA LEU A 163 -14.68 8.76 -14.69
C LEU A 163 -14.86 10.26 -14.92
N ILE A 164 -15.14 10.66 -16.14
CA ILE A 164 -15.22 12.07 -16.55
C ILE A 164 -16.62 12.35 -17.08
N HIS A 165 -17.19 13.52 -16.71
CA HIS A 165 -18.42 14.01 -17.32
C HIS A 165 -18.20 14.24 -18.82
N GLU A 166 -19.14 13.79 -19.66
CA GLU A 166 -18.99 13.77 -21.13
C GLU A 166 -18.71 15.13 -21.76
N SER A 167 -19.27 16.20 -21.19
CA SER A 167 -19.11 17.57 -21.71
C SER A 167 -17.69 18.13 -21.62
N ILE A 168 -16.82 17.53 -20.78
CA ILE A 168 -15.44 17.98 -20.56
C ILE A 168 -14.39 16.94 -21.03
N GLU A 169 -14.82 15.79 -21.53
CA GLU A 169 -13.95 14.64 -21.86
C GLU A 169 -12.79 15.04 -22.79
N ASP A 170 -13.08 15.64 -23.93
CA ASP A 170 -12.06 16.02 -24.91
C ASP A 170 -11.02 17.00 -24.34
N LYS A 171 -11.50 18.00 -23.59
CA LYS A 171 -10.61 18.99 -22.97
C LYS A 171 -9.72 18.35 -21.91
N PHE A 172 -10.28 17.48 -21.13
CA PHE A 172 -9.55 16.77 -20.07
C PHE A 172 -8.51 15.83 -20.67
N HIS A 173 -8.89 15.01 -21.67
CA HIS A 173 -7.98 14.10 -22.37
C HIS A 173 -6.79 14.84 -23.00
N LYS A 174 -7.01 16.00 -23.62
CA LYS A 174 -5.93 16.83 -24.15
C LYS A 174 -4.97 17.29 -23.07
N LYS A 175 -5.49 17.76 -21.93
CA LYS A 175 -4.68 18.24 -20.80
C LYS A 175 -3.86 17.11 -20.16
N ILE A 176 -4.49 15.96 -19.89
CA ILE A 176 -3.81 14.85 -19.24
C ILE A 176 -2.70 14.26 -20.14
N ARG A 177 -2.92 14.12 -21.45
CA ARG A 177 -1.87 13.67 -22.39
C ARG A 177 -0.68 14.61 -22.38
N ASN A 178 -0.92 15.93 -22.51
CA ASN A 178 0.15 16.92 -22.41
C ASN A 178 0.92 16.87 -21.08
N ARG A 179 0.25 16.48 -20.00
CA ARG A 179 0.90 16.35 -18.69
C ARG A 179 1.70 15.04 -18.59
N MET A 180 1.17 13.95 -19.14
CA MET A 180 1.86 12.66 -19.21
C MET A 180 3.18 12.75 -19.97
N ASP A 181 3.20 13.44 -21.12
CA ASP A 181 4.40 13.59 -21.94
C ASP A 181 5.52 14.40 -21.25
N LYS A 182 5.19 15.10 -20.18
CA LYS A 182 6.15 15.89 -19.36
C LYS A 182 6.61 15.17 -18.10
N LEU A 183 6.13 13.95 -17.86
CA LEU A 183 6.59 13.17 -16.71
C LEU A 183 8.06 12.77 -16.90
N ARG A 184 8.84 12.99 -15.85
CA ARG A 184 10.26 12.65 -15.83
C ARG A 184 10.45 11.31 -15.13
N VAL A 185 10.93 10.35 -15.89
CA VAL A 185 11.20 9.00 -15.38
C VAL A 185 12.72 8.86 -15.20
N GLY A 186 13.17 8.42 -14.02
CA GLY A 186 14.60 8.35 -13.76
C GLY A 186 14.98 7.78 -12.40
N ASP A 187 16.16 8.17 -11.92
CA ASP A 187 16.66 7.75 -10.60
C ASP A 187 15.76 8.29 -9.48
N PRO A 188 15.19 7.43 -8.63
CA PRO A 188 14.30 7.87 -7.55
C PRO A 188 15.00 8.71 -6.46
N LEU A 189 16.32 8.77 -6.42
CA LEU A 189 17.08 9.64 -5.54
C LEU A 189 17.24 11.05 -6.09
N ASP A 190 16.98 11.27 -7.38
CA ASP A 190 16.95 12.59 -7.99
C ASP A 190 15.59 13.26 -7.72
N LYS A 191 15.60 14.34 -6.95
CA LYS A 191 14.38 15.11 -6.60
C LYS A 191 13.69 15.78 -7.80
N SER A 192 14.34 15.84 -8.96
CA SER A 192 13.75 16.37 -10.18
C SER A 192 12.92 15.33 -10.95
N VAL A 193 12.97 14.07 -10.56
CA VAL A 193 12.28 12.94 -11.19
C VAL A 193 10.89 12.75 -10.58
N ASP A 194 9.90 12.52 -11.43
CA ASP A 194 8.50 12.30 -11.02
C ASP A 194 8.21 10.80 -10.77
N MET A 195 8.89 9.91 -11.49
CA MET A 195 8.67 8.46 -11.41
C MET A 195 9.99 7.69 -11.42
N GLY A 196 10.12 6.73 -10.52
CA GLY A 196 11.22 5.79 -10.47
C GLY A 196 10.90 4.44 -11.17
N ALA A 197 11.62 3.40 -10.77
CA ALA A 197 11.46 2.06 -11.30
C ALA A 197 10.26 1.31 -10.69
N ILE A 198 9.72 0.34 -11.42
CA ILE A 198 8.83 -0.70 -10.89
C ILE A 198 9.64 -1.58 -9.93
N VAL A 199 9.01 -2.10 -8.89
CA VAL A 199 9.67 -2.82 -7.78
C VAL A 199 10.55 -3.98 -8.24
N ASP A 200 10.10 -4.76 -9.23
CA ASP A 200 10.85 -5.88 -9.76
C ASP A 200 10.43 -6.26 -11.19
N LYS A 201 11.17 -7.18 -11.79
CA LYS A 201 10.93 -7.66 -13.15
C LYS A 201 9.63 -8.44 -13.29
N SER A 202 9.21 -9.17 -12.27
CA SER A 202 7.98 -9.98 -12.32
C SER A 202 6.75 -9.06 -12.37
N GLN A 203 6.74 -8.01 -11.54
CA GLN A 203 5.69 -6.99 -11.55
C GLN A 203 5.67 -6.21 -12.87
N LEU A 204 6.83 -5.82 -13.40
CA LEU A 204 6.92 -5.16 -14.71
C LEU A 204 6.36 -6.04 -15.84
N THR A 205 6.70 -7.34 -15.83
CA THR A 205 6.18 -8.32 -16.82
C THR A 205 4.66 -8.44 -16.71
N ARG A 206 4.13 -8.53 -15.49
CA ARG A 206 2.68 -8.57 -15.26
C ARG A 206 1.97 -7.33 -15.81
N ILE A 207 2.53 -6.14 -15.58
CA ILE A 207 1.98 -4.89 -16.12
C ILE A 207 1.98 -4.90 -17.65
N LYS A 208 3.11 -5.27 -18.27
CA LYS A 208 3.23 -5.35 -19.74
C LYS A 208 2.22 -6.31 -20.35
N ASN A 209 2.02 -7.49 -19.76
CA ASN A 209 1.03 -8.45 -20.21
C ASN A 209 -0.39 -7.88 -20.14
N LEU A 210 -0.77 -7.28 -19.00
CA LEU A 210 -2.09 -6.66 -18.85
C LEU A 210 -2.34 -5.55 -19.88
N VAL A 211 -1.34 -4.73 -20.17
CA VAL A 211 -1.44 -3.67 -21.18
C VAL A 211 -1.56 -4.27 -22.59
N SER A 212 -0.79 -5.34 -22.90
CA SER A 212 -0.84 -5.99 -24.23
C SER A 212 -2.14 -6.74 -24.50
N GLU A 213 -2.83 -7.20 -23.45
CA GLU A 213 -4.11 -7.92 -23.54
C GLU A 213 -5.33 -6.97 -23.58
N THR A 214 -5.10 -5.66 -23.49
CA THR A 214 -6.20 -4.69 -23.44
C THR A 214 -6.87 -4.55 -24.81
N GLU A 215 -8.20 -4.59 -24.85
CA GLU A 215 -9.00 -4.38 -26.08
C GLU A 215 -9.33 -2.89 -26.32
N GLY A 216 -9.03 -2.03 -25.33
CA GLY A 216 -9.28 -0.59 -25.39
C GLY A 216 -8.20 0.18 -26.16
N GLN A 217 -8.44 1.47 -26.37
CA GLN A 217 -7.42 2.37 -26.92
C GLN A 217 -6.34 2.60 -25.87
N VAL A 218 -5.08 2.43 -26.27
CA VAL A 218 -3.91 2.66 -25.40
C VAL A 218 -3.19 3.92 -25.86
N TYR A 219 -2.94 4.82 -24.92
CA TYR A 219 -2.08 5.98 -25.11
C TYR A 219 -0.78 5.79 -24.34
N TYR A 220 0.35 5.90 -25.03
CA TYR A 220 1.68 5.90 -24.41
C TYR A 220 2.23 7.32 -24.43
N ALA A 221 2.72 7.77 -23.27
CA ALA A 221 3.38 9.06 -23.19
C ALA A 221 4.71 9.08 -23.96
N GLU A 222 5.02 10.20 -24.57
CA GLU A 222 6.29 10.44 -25.31
C GLU A 222 7.41 10.91 -24.37
N CYS A 223 7.51 10.35 -23.16
CA CYS A 223 8.55 10.70 -22.20
C CYS A 223 9.80 9.84 -22.40
N GLU A 224 10.97 10.40 -22.07
CA GLU A 224 12.22 9.64 -22.07
C GLU A 224 12.22 8.60 -20.96
N ILE A 225 12.47 7.34 -21.33
CA ILE A 225 12.63 6.24 -20.39
C ILE A 225 14.12 5.90 -20.26
N PRO A 226 14.67 5.82 -19.03
CA PRO A 226 16.06 5.43 -18.82
C PRO A 226 16.36 4.06 -19.44
N LYS A 227 17.57 3.93 -20.02
CA LYS A 227 18.04 2.65 -20.59
C LYS A 227 18.36 1.60 -19.53
N LYS A 228 18.51 2.00 -18.26
CA LYS A 228 18.80 1.13 -17.11
C LYS A 228 17.73 1.32 -16.06
N GLY A 229 17.37 0.23 -15.41
CA GLY A 229 16.29 0.17 -14.43
C GLY A 229 15.13 -0.69 -14.93
N LEU A 230 14.10 -0.82 -14.12
CA LEU A 230 12.90 -1.64 -14.41
C LEU A 230 11.67 -0.76 -14.62
#